data_2a39dd61260911519d78ce4b73d2a77e
#
_entry.id   2a39dd61260911519d78ce4b73d2a77e
#
_cell.length_a   1.000
_cell.length_b   1.000
_cell.length_c   1.000
_cell.angle_alpha   90.00
_cell.angle_beta   90.00
_cell.angle_gamma   90.00
#
_symmetry.space_group_name_H-M   'P 1'
#
loop_
_entity.id
_entity.type
_entity.pdbx_description
1 polymer ?
#
loop_
_entity_poly.entity_id
_entity_poly.type
_entity_poly.pdbx_seq_one_letter_code
_entity_poly.pdbx_strand_id
1 'polypeptide(L)'
;MKDPWAQFATRVIKDVMYLKRVSYKQLSDALKIIGIKESPTQLTNKINRGQFSAVLLFQCLKALEVKSLELNWEMTQEEGGDKPAMAVANMVTLGATRDG
;
A
#
# COMPACT_ATOMS: atom_id res chain seq x y z
N MET A 1 -13.97 -15.72 -3.48
CA MET A 1 -14.12 -14.41 -3.75
C MET A 1 -13.52 -13.56 -2.70
N LYS A 2 -12.85 -12.49 -3.03
CA LYS A 2 -12.16 -11.74 -2.06
C LYS A 2 -13.04 -10.70 -1.43
N ASP A 3 -12.88 -10.53 -0.15
CA ASP A 3 -13.58 -9.53 0.59
C ASP A 3 -13.22 -8.16 0.02
N PRO A 4 -14.16 -7.28 -0.22
CA PRO A 4 -13.85 -5.95 -0.72
C PRO A 4 -12.91 -5.16 0.19
N TRP A 5 -13.03 -5.38 1.51
CA TRP A 5 -12.14 -4.68 2.43
C TRP A 5 -10.70 -5.19 2.29
N ALA A 6 -10.56 -6.49 2.05
CA ALA A 6 -9.23 -7.05 1.83
C ALA A 6 -8.66 -6.53 0.52
N GLN A 7 -9.50 -6.38 -0.49
CA GLN A 7 -9.04 -5.82 -1.76
C GLN A 7 -8.59 -4.38 -1.58
N PHE A 8 -9.30 -3.63 -0.75
CA PHE A 8 -8.93 -2.24 -0.50
C PHE A 8 -7.59 -2.19 0.21
N ALA A 9 -7.37 -3.05 1.20
CA ALA A 9 -6.11 -3.07 1.92
C ALA A 9 -4.95 -3.39 0.98
N THR A 10 -5.14 -4.36 0.10
CA THR A 10 -4.13 -4.70 -0.87
C THR A 10 -3.85 -3.50 -1.77
N ARG A 11 -4.91 -2.81 -2.20
CA ARG A 11 -4.75 -1.70 -3.09
C ARG A 11 -3.97 -0.56 -2.44
N VAL A 12 -4.22 -0.29 -1.17
CA VAL A 12 -3.51 0.77 -0.49
C VAL A 12 -2.01 0.55 -0.56
N ILE A 13 -1.56 -0.64 -0.22
CA ILE A 13 -0.13 -0.89 -0.22
C ILE A 13 0.42 -0.91 -1.63
N LYS A 14 -0.28 -1.53 -2.56
CA LYS A 14 0.23 -1.60 -3.92
C LYS A 14 0.28 -0.23 -4.57
N ASP A 15 -0.68 0.64 -4.27
CA ASP A 15 -0.66 1.97 -4.84
C ASP A 15 0.54 2.75 -4.31
N VAL A 16 0.84 2.62 -3.03
CA VAL A 16 1.99 3.29 -2.47
C VAL A 16 3.26 2.77 -3.10
N MET A 17 3.37 1.44 -3.23
CA MET A 17 4.54 0.86 -3.86
C MET A 17 4.69 1.35 -5.29
N TYR A 18 3.58 1.42 -6.00
CA TYR A 18 3.61 1.86 -7.38
C TYR A 18 4.05 3.33 -7.47
N LEU A 19 3.50 4.18 -6.62
CA LEU A 19 3.85 5.57 -6.65
C LEU A 19 5.30 5.81 -6.27
N LYS A 20 5.82 4.99 -5.38
CA LYS A 20 7.20 5.13 -4.96
C LYS A 20 8.15 4.28 -5.80
N ARG A 21 7.59 3.53 -6.75
CA ARG A 21 8.40 2.69 -7.63
C ARG A 21 9.23 1.70 -6.85
N VAL A 22 8.60 1.01 -5.93
CA VAL A 22 9.29 0.06 -5.06
C VAL A 22 8.74 -1.32 -5.33
N SER A 23 9.62 -2.28 -5.54
CA SER A 23 9.24 -3.66 -5.74
C SER A 23 9.13 -4.36 -4.39
N TYR A 24 8.62 -5.58 -4.38
CA TYR A 24 8.54 -6.33 -3.14
C TYR A 24 9.93 -6.60 -2.58
N LYS A 25 10.92 -6.79 -3.46
CA LYS A 25 12.25 -7.03 -2.96
C LYS A 25 12.78 -5.77 -2.28
N GLN A 26 12.52 -4.61 -2.87
CA GLN A 26 12.98 -3.38 -2.28
C GLN A 26 12.23 -3.08 -0.98
N LEU A 27 10.95 -3.43 -0.91
CA LEU A 27 10.20 -3.27 0.33
C LEU A 27 10.78 -4.18 1.41
N SER A 28 11.11 -5.41 1.03
CA SER A 28 11.71 -6.34 1.97
C SER A 28 13.01 -5.77 2.52
N ASP A 29 13.82 -5.19 1.64
CA ASP A 29 15.09 -4.62 2.07
C ASP A 29 14.85 -3.40 2.98
N ALA A 30 13.88 -2.58 2.65
CA ALA A 30 13.60 -1.41 3.46
C ALA A 30 13.08 -1.79 4.85
N LEU A 31 12.28 -2.85 4.91
CA LEU A 31 11.79 -3.32 6.20
C LEU A 31 12.94 -3.84 7.04
N LYS A 32 13.91 -4.47 6.38
CA LYS A 32 15.03 -5.01 7.13
C LYS A 32 15.82 -3.90 7.80
N ILE A 33 15.90 -2.74 7.16
CA ILE A 33 16.61 -1.63 7.75
C ILE A 33 15.96 -1.18 9.05
N ILE A 34 14.67 -1.32 9.19
CA ILE A 34 14.02 -0.95 10.44
C ILE A 34 13.77 -2.17 11.33
N GLY A 35 14.47 -3.23 11.07
CA GLY A 35 14.43 -4.39 11.95
C GLY A 35 13.32 -5.40 11.73
N ILE A 36 12.65 -5.33 10.57
CA ILE A 36 11.54 -6.22 10.31
C ILE A 36 11.95 -7.23 9.26
N LYS A 37 11.80 -8.49 9.56
CA LYS A 37 12.18 -9.53 8.64
C LYS A 37 10.99 -10.07 7.90
N GLU A 38 10.85 -9.72 6.66
CA GLU A 38 9.80 -10.24 5.80
C GLU A 38 10.43 -10.47 4.44
N SER A 39 10.35 -11.67 3.93
CA SER A 39 10.92 -11.93 2.63
C SER A 39 10.02 -11.38 1.54
N PRO A 40 10.51 -11.19 0.34
CA PRO A 40 9.65 -10.73 -0.74
C PRO A 40 8.47 -11.66 -1.00
N THR A 41 8.68 -12.96 -0.88
CA THR A 41 7.60 -13.92 -1.08
C THR A 41 6.55 -13.78 0.01
N GLN A 42 6.98 -13.63 1.26
CA GLN A 42 6.04 -13.46 2.34
C GLN A 42 5.24 -12.19 2.17
N LEU A 43 5.89 -11.11 1.75
CA LEU A 43 5.22 -9.85 1.55
C LEU A 43 4.20 -9.97 0.41
N THR A 44 4.60 -10.60 -0.68
CA THR A 44 3.70 -10.77 -1.80
C THR A 44 2.44 -11.50 -1.36
N ASN A 45 2.61 -12.58 -0.62
CA ASN A 45 1.46 -13.37 -0.20
C ASN A 45 0.60 -12.61 0.80
N LYS A 46 1.19 -11.95 1.76
CA LYS A 46 0.42 -11.25 2.77
C LYS A 46 -0.31 -10.06 2.18
N ILE A 47 0.37 -9.30 1.35
CA ILE A 47 -0.25 -8.11 0.79
C ILE A 47 -1.34 -8.49 -0.21
N ASN A 48 -1.11 -9.51 -1.00
CA ASN A 48 -2.13 -9.92 -1.96
C ASN A 48 -3.37 -10.50 -1.30
N ARG A 49 -3.24 -11.04 -0.10
CA ARG A 49 -4.41 -11.54 0.57
C ARG A 49 -5.22 -10.39 1.13
N GLY A 50 -4.57 -9.28 1.43
CA GLY A 50 -5.28 -8.13 1.97
C GLY A 50 -5.75 -8.31 3.39
N GLN A 51 -5.29 -9.35 4.05
CA GLN A 51 -5.70 -9.60 5.42
C GLN A 51 -4.50 -9.56 6.34
N PHE A 52 -3.64 -8.61 6.15
CA PHE A 52 -2.47 -8.49 6.99
C PHE A 52 -2.81 -7.60 8.18
N SER A 53 -1.99 -7.65 9.19
CA SER A 53 -2.27 -6.90 10.40
C SER A 53 -2.02 -5.42 10.21
N ALA A 54 -2.62 -4.62 11.06
CA ALA A 54 -2.35 -3.19 11.05
C ALA A 54 -0.89 -2.94 11.38
N VAL A 55 -0.29 -3.81 12.16
CA VAL A 55 1.12 -3.65 12.50
C VAL A 55 1.95 -3.74 11.22
N LEU A 56 1.69 -4.74 10.41
CA LEU A 56 2.45 -4.87 9.17
C LEU A 56 2.18 -3.68 8.25
N LEU A 57 0.95 -3.21 8.21
CA LEU A 57 0.61 -2.08 7.40
C LEU A 57 1.47 -0.86 7.78
N PHE A 58 1.53 -0.57 9.06
CA PHE A 58 2.29 0.59 9.48
C PHE A 58 3.79 0.39 9.32
N GLN A 59 4.26 -0.83 9.47
CA GLN A 59 5.68 -1.10 9.22
C GLN A 59 6.01 -0.85 7.75
N CYS A 60 5.13 -1.25 6.85
CA CYS A 60 5.36 -1.02 5.43
C CYS A 60 5.31 0.46 5.11
N LEU A 61 4.37 1.18 5.68
CA LEU A 61 4.27 2.60 5.41
C LEU A 61 5.50 3.34 5.92
N LYS A 62 6.01 2.91 7.07
CA LYS A 62 7.23 3.52 7.58
C LYS A 62 8.40 3.21 6.66
N ALA A 63 8.52 1.96 6.22
CA ALA A 63 9.62 1.58 5.35
C ALA A 63 9.56 2.32 4.02
N LEU A 64 8.34 2.63 3.56
CA LEU A 64 8.16 3.34 2.31
C LEU A 64 8.22 4.86 2.53
N GLU A 65 8.47 5.27 3.76
CA GLU A 65 8.61 6.68 4.08
C GLU A 65 7.36 7.47 3.78
N VAL A 66 6.22 6.93 4.13
CA VAL A 66 4.95 7.60 3.94
C VAL A 66 4.63 8.34 5.22
N LYS A 67 4.53 9.64 5.16
CA LYS A 67 4.23 10.42 6.35
C LYS A 67 2.76 10.69 6.48
N SER A 68 2.02 10.76 5.43
CA SER A 68 0.60 10.95 5.53
C SER A 68 -0.05 10.19 4.39
N LEU A 69 -1.27 9.79 4.59
CA LEU A 69 -1.94 8.93 3.65
C LEU A 69 -3.37 9.36 3.54
N GLU A 70 -3.82 9.63 2.35
CA GLU A 70 -5.20 10.00 2.14
C GLU A 70 -5.89 8.82 1.48
N LEU A 71 -6.89 8.28 2.12
CA LEU A 71 -7.57 7.09 1.61
C LEU A 71 -8.77 7.46 0.75
N ASN A 72 -8.86 6.81 -0.38
CA ASN A 72 -9.98 7.00 -1.27
C ASN A 72 -10.93 5.84 -1.03
N TRP A 73 -12.03 6.10 -0.41
CA TRP A 73 -12.94 5.03 0.00
C TRP A 73 -13.82 4.47 -1.09
N GLU A 74 -13.63 4.88 -2.32
CA GLU A 74 -14.39 4.32 -3.37
C GLU A 74 -13.89 2.97 -3.72
N MET A 75 -14.51 1.96 -3.25
CA MET A 75 -14.04 0.62 -3.49
C MET A 75 -14.70 0.08 -4.69
N THR A 76 -14.70 0.75 -5.66
CA THR A 76 -15.42 0.44 -6.76
C THR A 76 -15.27 -0.71 -7.37
N GLN A 77 -14.66 -1.22 -7.13
CA GLN A 77 -14.60 -2.34 -7.63
C GLN A 77 -15.05 -2.59 -8.88
N GLU A 78 -15.70 -2.71 -9.13
CA GLU A 78 -16.10 -3.20 -10.23
C GLU A 78 -15.82 -2.69 -11.39
N GLU A 79 -16.29 -1.89 -11.70
CA GLU A 79 -16.18 -1.47 -12.90
C GLU A 79 -14.94 -1.15 -13.24
N GLY A 80 -14.38 -0.55 -12.97
CA GLY A 80 -13.20 -0.14 -13.43
C GLY A 80 -12.23 -1.12 -13.61
N GLY A 81 -12.48 -2.14 -13.80
CA GLY A 81 -11.52 -3.11 -13.81
C GLY A 81 -10.24 -2.79 -14.42
N ASP A 82 -10.16 -2.22 -15.50
CA ASP A 82 -8.87 -2.06 -16.07
C ASP A 82 -8.18 -0.91 -15.53
N LYS A 83 -8.81 0.08 -15.02
CA LYS A 83 -8.09 1.14 -14.54
C LYS A 83 -8.10 1.11 -13.11
N PRO A 84 -7.07 1.08 -12.45
CA PRO A 84 -7.02 0.99 -11.03
C PRO A 84 -7.63 2.17 -10.37
N ALA A 85 -8.40 1.95 -9.35
CA ALA A 85 -8.95 3.03 -8.64
C ALA A 85 -7.98 3.33 -7.57
N MET A 86 -7.14 4.18 -7.64
CA MET A 86 -6.09 4.41 -6.70
C MET A 86 -6.63 4.66 -5.32
N ALA A 87 -6.35 3.81 -4.43
CA ALA A 87 -6.81 3.95 -3.05
C ALA A 87 -6.09 5.09 -2.35
N VAL A 88 -4.93 5.48 -2.82
CA VAL A 88 -4.20 6.58 -2.21
C VAL A 88 -3.90 7.59 -3.28
N ALA A 89 -4.90 7.98 -3.99
CA ALA A 89 -4.73 8.81 -5.14
C ALA A 89 -3.96 10.09 -4.92
N ASN A 90 -4.18 10.77 -3.89
CA ASN A 90 -3.54 12.04 -3.70
C ASN A 90 -2.35 12.02 -2.80
N MET A 91 -1.84 10.87 -2.54
CA MET A 91 -0.75 10.79 -1.60
C MET A 91 0.40 11.67 -1.98
N VAL A 92 0.75 11.72 -3.21
CA VAL A 92 1.90 12.49 -3.62
C VAL A 92 1.62 13.96 -3.59
N THR A 93 0.49 14.38 -4.04
CA THR A 93 0.24 15.77 -4.09
C THR A 93 -0.13 16.30 -2.75
N LEU A 94 -0.57 15.45 -1.88
CA LEU A 94 -0.97 15.90 -0.64
C LEU A 94 0.05 16.71 0.04
N GLY A 95 1.21 16.22 0.13
CA GLY A 95 2.22 16.96 0.82
C GLY A 95 2.50 18.26 0.16
N ALA A 96 2.36 18.30 -1.08
CA ALA A 96 2.70 19.52 -1.76
C ALA A 96 1.65 20.56 -1.57
N THR A 97 0.47 20.20 -1.58
CA THR A 97 -0.50 21.21 -1.57
C THR A 97 -0.90 21.63 -0.28
N ARG A 98 -0.65 21.01 0.58
CA ARG A 98 -1.14 21.32 1.67
C ARG A 98 -1.10 22.54 2.02
N ASP A 99 -0.80 23.00 2.01
CA ASP A 99 -0.73 24.12 2.40
C ASP A 99 -1.59 24.73 2.35
N GLY A 100 -1.78 24.54 1.93
CA GLY A 100 -2.73 25.01 2.03
C GLY A 100 -2.86 25.50 2.22
#